data_eeeb7d689b6faa3832413194adca3290
#
_entry.id   eeeb7d689b6faa3832413194adca3290
#
_cell.length_a   1.000
_cell.length_b   1.000
_cell.length_c   1.000
_cell.angle_alpha   90.00
_cell.angle_beta   90.00
_cell.angle_gamma   90.00
#
_symmetry.space_group_name_H-M   'P 1'
#
loop_
_entity.id
_entity.type
_entity.pdbx_description
1 polymer ?
#
loop_
_entity_poly.entity_id
_entity_poly.type
_entity_poly.pdbx_seq_one_letter_code
_entity_poly.pdbx_strand_id
1 'polypeptide(L)'
;GKAYYQESREIMSNFEYDRLYDELQKLEEETGIVLAGSPTRQVGYEVLEELPKERHEQPMLSLDKTKEVEVLKDFVGAHKVLLSWKMDGLTVVLTYREGTLFKAVTRGNGEIGEVITNNARTFKNLPLNISYTGELILRGEAVITYSDFEKINGEIADAEAKYKNPRNLSLIHI
;
A
#
# COMPACT_ATOMS: atom_id res chain seq x y z
N GLY A 1 7.08 -19.45 5.68
CA GLY A 1 5.69 -18.98 5.71
C GLY A 1 4.88 -19.49 4.52
N LYS A 2 5.09 -18.97 3.31
CA LYS A 2 4.25 -19.24 2.13
C LYS A 2 4.08 -20.72 1.81
N ALA A 3 5.17 -21.49 1.77
CA ALA A 3 5.12 -22.93 1.47
C ALA A 3 4.31 -23.72 2.50
N TYR A 4 4.39 -23.36 3.77
CA TYR A 4 3.66 -24.01 4.86
C TYR A 4 2.17 -23.65 4.85
N TYR A 5 1.83 -22.35 4.78
CA TYR A 5 0.45 -21.88 4.92
C TYR A 5 -0.39 -21.95 3.64
N GLN A 6 0.23 -21.86 2.46
CA GLN A 6 -0.49 -21.85 1.18
C GLN A 6 -0.31 -23.14 0.36
N GLU A 7 0.84 -23.81 0.48
CA GLU A 7 1.16 -24.98 -0.35
C GLU A 7 1.17 -26.28 0.46
N SER A 8 0.96 -26.23 1.79
CA SER A 8 1.01 -27.36 2.73
C SER A 8 2.28 -28.23 2.55
N ARG A 9 3.41 -27.59 2.21
CA ARG A 9 4.68 -28.25 1.96
C ARG A 9 5.72 -27.83 2.98
N GLU A 10 6.25 -28.77 3.73
CA GLU A 10 7.40 -28.55 4.62
C GLU A 10 8.69 -28.47 3.79
N ILE A 11 9.37 -27.31 3.84
CA ILE A 11 10.69 -27.10 3.23
C ILE A 11 11.81 -27.02 4.26
N MET A 12 11.44 -26.96 5.54
CA MET A 12 12.34 -27.00 6.70
C MET A 12 11.56 -27.49 7.92
N SER A 13 12.25 -27.97 8.94
CA SER A 13 11.63 -28.38 10.20
C SER A 13 11.01 -27.19 10.95
N ASN A 14 9.99 -27.47 11.78
CA ASN A 14 9.37 -26.44 12.62
C ASN A 14 10.42 -25.78 13.54
N PHE A 15 11.36 -26.55 14.08
CA PHE A 15 12.44 -26.04 14.93
C PHE A 15 13.36 -25.06 14.18
N GLU A 16 13.70 -25.36 12.92
CA GLU A 16 14.52 -24.45 12.10
C GLU A 16 13.75 -23.20 11.73
N TYR A 17 12.44 -23.33 11.46
CA TYR A 17 11.57 -22.19 11.17
C TYR A 17 11.49 -21.27 12.39
N ASP A 18 11.21 -21.79 13.58
CA ASP A 18 11.11 -21.01 14.82
C ASP A 18 12.41 -20.31 15.13
N ARG A 19 13.56 -20.98 15.00
CA ARG A 19 14.87 -20.36 15.20
C ARG A 19 15.13 -19.20 14.25
N LEU A 20 14.82 -19.35 12.96
CA LEU A 20 14.99 -18.28 11.96
C LEU A 20 14.00 -17.14 12.19
N TYR A 21 12.81 -17.44 12.68
CA TYR A 21 11.81 -16.46 13.03
C TYR A 21 12.26 -15.59 14.20
N ASP A 22 12.77 -16.20 15.29
CA ASP A 22 13.30 -15.51 16.46
C ASP A 22 14.53 -14.65 16.11
N GLU A 23 15.43 -15.18 15.26
CA GLU A 23 16.60 -14.45 14.79
C GLU A 23 16.22 -13.23 13.96
N LEU A 24 15.23 -13.38 13.06
CA LEU A 24 14.70 -12.28 12.27
C LEU A 24 14.07 -11.21 13.17
N GLN A 25 13.25 -11.61 14.14
CA GLN A 25 12.61 -10.68 15.08
C GLN A 25 13.65 -9.87 15.84
N LYS A 26 14.71 -10.52 16.33
CA LYS A 26 15.82 -9.86 17.01
C LYS A 26 16.54 -8.86 16.12
N LEU A 27 16.83 -9.23 14.86
CA LEU A 27 17.48 -8.33 13.90
C LEU A 27 16.58 -7.11 13.56
N GLU A 28 15.27 -7.31 13.45
CA GLU A 28 14.31 -6.23 13.25
C GLU A 28 14.25 -5.27 14.43
N GLU A 29 14.34 -5.80 15.67
CA GLU A 29 14.42 -4.99 16.88
C GLU A 29 15.74 -4.20 16.97
N GLU A 30 16.87 -4.84 16.67
CA GLU A 30 18.22 -4.23 16.73
C GLU A 30 18.42 -3.15 15.65
N THR A 31 17.89 -3.36 14.46
CA THR A 31 18.07 -2.44 13.33
C THR A 31 16.98 -1.40 13.21
N GLY A 32 15.80 -1.63 13.82
CA GLY A 32 14.60 -0.83 13.60
C GLY A 32 14.01 -0.95 12.19
N ILE A 33 14.52 -1.88 11.37
CA ILE A 33 14.10 -2.07 9.98
C ILE A 33 13.23 -3.33 9.88
N VAL A 34 11.97 -3.15 9.49
CA VAL A 34 11.04 -4.26 9.21
C VAL A 34 10.65 -4.23 7.75
N LEU A 35 11.01 -5.30 7.02
CA LEU A 35 10.64 -5.41 5.61
C LEU A 35 9.13 -5.70 5.46
N ALA A 36 8.52 -5.15 4.40
CA ALA A 36 7.10 -5.33 4.13
C ALA A 36 6.67 -6.82 4.03
N GLY A 37 7.56 -7.70 3.53
CA GLY A 37 7.34 -9.15 3.45
C GLY A 37 7.72 -9.94 4.70
N SER A 38 8.09 -9.27 5.82
CA SER A 38 8.54 -9.99 7.01
C SER A 38 7.44 -10.86 7.61
N PRO A 39 7.72 -12.16 7.88
CA PRO A 39 6.77 -13.05 8.53
C PRO A 39 6.47 -12.65 9.99
N THR A 40 7.33 -11.85 10.63
CA THR A 40 7.15 -11.39 12.02
C THR A 40 5.98 -10.43 12.17
N ARG A 41 5.51 -9.84 11.07
CA ARG A 41 4.38 -8.89 11.05
C ARG A 41 3.09 -9.46 10.45
N GLN A 42 3.06 -10.76 10.12
CA GLN A 42 1.88 -11.38 9.51
C GLN A 42 0.78 -11.77 10.51
N VAL A 43 1.06 -11.77 11.82
CA VAL A 43 0.10 -12.14 12.86
C VAL A 43 0.14 -11.09 13.97
N GLY A 44 -0.85 -10.23 13.97
CA GLY A 44 -1.07 -9.22 14.98
C GLY A 44 -0.76 -7.80 14.48
N TYR A 45 -1.79 -7.10 14.06
CA TYR A 45 -1.71 -5.66 13.81
C TYR A 45 -1.68 -4.95 15.16
N GLU A 46 -0.57 -4.29 15.48
CA GLU A 46 -0.64 -3.19 16.44
C GLU A 46 -1.45 -2.07 15.78
N VAL A 47 -2.56 -1.72 16.39
CA VAL A 47 -3.32 -0.52 16.01
C VAL A 47 -2.47 0.67 16.44
N LEU A 48 -1.75 1.26 15.49
CA LEU A 48 -1.04 2.51 15.73
C LEU A 48 -2.08 3.63 15.76
N GLU A 49 -2.23 4.30 16.90
CA GLU A 49 -3.10 5.48 17.03
C GLU A 49 -2.63 6.64 16.15
N GLU A 50 -1.33 6.73 15.86
CA GLU A 50 -0.73 7.67 14.92
C GLU A 50 0.25 6.96 13.99
N LEU A 51 0.01 7.09 12.67
CA LEU A 51 0.94 6.58 11.68
C LEU A 51 2.15 7.52 11.55
N PRO A 52 3.38 6.96 11.44
CA PRO A 52 4.57 7.75 11.18
C PRO A 52 4.38 8.60 9.92
N LYS A 53 4.86 9.83 9.95
CA LYS A 53 4.81 10.76 8.82
C LYS A 53 6.16 10.86 8.15
N GLU A 54 6.15 10.93 6.83
CA GLU A 54 7.36 11.05 6.02
C GLU A 54 7.20 12.12 4.94
N ARG A 55 8.27 12.89 4.70
CA ARG A 55 8.32 13.86 3.62
C ARG A 55 8.64 13.15 2.31
N HIS A 56 7.88 13.46 1.26
CA HIS A 56 8.16 12.99 -0.09
C HIS A 56 9.44 13.62 -0.64
N GLU A 57 10.26 12.84 -1.33
CA GLU A 57 11.47 13.34 -2.01
C GLU A 57 11.12 14.39 -3.08
N GLN A 58 9.98 14.20 -3.74
CA GLN A 58 9.42 15.15 -4.68
C GLN A 58 7.96 15.44 -4.31
N PRO A 59 7.52 16.72 -4.34
CA PRO A 59 6.15 17.06 -4.06
C PRO A 59 5.17 16.31 -4.97
N MET A 60 4.07 15.84 -4.40
CA MET A 60 2.99 15.19 -5.12
C MET A 60 1.97 16.23 -5.59
N LEU A 61 2.30 16.93 -6.67
CA LEU A 61 1.47 17.96 -7.25
C LEU A 61 0.15 17.39 -7.78
N SER A 62 -0.87 18.23 -7.81
CA SER A 62 -2.12 17.96 -8.50
C SER A 62 -1.92 17.99 -10.00
N LEU A 63 -2.67 17.16 -10.73
CA LEU A 63 -2.71 17.22 -12.18
C LEU A 63 -3.58 18.40 -12.62
N ASP A 64 -3.22 19.01 -13.75
CA ASP A 64 -4.07 19.96 -14.43
C ASP A 64 -5.40 19.32 -14.84
N LYS A 65 -6.43 20.10 -14.89
CA LYS A 65 -7.78 19.65 -15.26
C LYS A 65 -8.47 20.66 -16.17
N THR A 66 -9.22 20.16 -17.12
CA THR A 66 -10.08 20.98 -17.97
C THR A 66 -11.42 20.30 -18.20
N LYS A 67 -12.45 21.11 -18.49
CA LYS A 67 -13.73 20.65 -19.04
C LYS A 67 -13.89 21.07 -20.50
N GLU A 68 -12.93 21.85 -21.01
CA GLU A 68 -12.96 22.42 -22.36
C GLU A 68 -12.26 21.46 -23.32
N VAL A 69 -12.99 21.02 -24.34
CA VAL A 69 -12.50 20.08 -25.35
C VAL A 69 -11.33 20.65 -26.14
N GLU A 70 -11.37 21.95 -26.44
CA GLU A 70 -10.30 22.60 -27.21
C GLU A 70 -8.99 22.64 -26.43
N VAL A 71 -9.04 22.92 -25.10
CA VAL A 71 -7.85 22.87 -24.22
C VAL A 71 -7.26 21.45 -24.20
N LEU A 72 -8.12 20.42 -24.19
CA LEU A 72 -7.66 19.05 -24.26
C LEU A 72 -7.02 18.71 -25.61
N LYS A 73 -7.58 19.20 -26.71
CA LYS A 73 -7.03 19.04 -28.07
C LYS A 73 -5.65 19.70 -28.19
N ASP A 74 -5.53 20.93 -27.67
CA ASP A 74 -4.26 21.65 -27.66
C ASP A 74 -3.20 20.92 -26.84
N PHE A 75 -3.58 20.39 -25.67
CA PHE A 75 -2.71 19.57 -24.83
C PHE A 75 -2.24 18.30 -25.54
N VAL A 76 -3.14 17.62 -26.24
CA VAL A 76 -2.84 16.39 -26.98
C VAL A 76 -1.94 16.67 -28.19
N GLY A 77 -2.26 17.74 -28.94
CA GLY A 77 -1.54 18.10 -30.15
C GLY A 77 -1.45 16.91 -31.13
N ALA A 78 -0.23 16.64 -31.62
CA ALA A 78 0.07 15.51 -32.51
C ALA A 78 0.54 14.24 -31.79
N HIS A 79 0.49 14.19 -30.46
CA HIS A 79 1.03 13.09 -29.68
C HIS A 79 0.02 11.93 -29.59
N LYS A 80 0.56 10.71 -29.46
CA LYS A 80 -0.26 9.56 -29.02
C LYS A 80 -0.55 9.71 -27.54
N VAL A 81 -1.81 9.58 -27.16
CA VAL A 81 -2.26 9.68 -25.77
C VAL A 81 -3.02 8.43 -25.36
N LEU A 82 -2.97 8.13 -24.07
CA LEU A 82 -3.79 7.10 -23.44
C LEU A 82 -4.91 7.79 -22.66
N LEU A 83 -6.15 7.44 -22.99
CA LEU A 83 -7.31 7.85 -22.21
C LEU A 83 -7.64 6.77 -21.20
N SER A 84 -7.76 7.13 -19.93
CA SER A 84 -8.12 6.20 -18.86
C SER A 84 -9.08 6.86 -17.86
N TRP A 85 -9.79 6.03 -17.11
CA TRP A 85 -10.57 6.51 -15.99
C TRP A 85 -9.63 7.09 -14.92
N LYS A 86 -10.02 8.25 -14.38
CA LYS A 86 -9.39 8.78 -13.18
C LYS A 86 -10.08 8.16 -11.97
N MET A 87 -9.46 7.11 -11.44
CA MET A 87 -9.95 6.44 -10.25
C MET A 87 -9.92 7.38 -9.05
N ASP A 88 -10.91 7.26 -8.18
CA ASP A 88 -11.00 8.02 -6.93
C ASP A 88 -10.77 7.09 -5.75
N GLY A 89 -9.68 7.30 -5.04
CA GLY A 89 -9.26 6.49 -3.92
C GLY A 89 -8.22 7.18 -3.07
N LEU A 90 -7.26 6.41 -2.56
CA LEU A 90 -6.13 6.90 -1.79
C LEU A 90 -4.86 6.83 -2.65
N THR A 91 -4.27 7.99 -2.94
CA THR A 91 -2.99 8.02 -3.66
C THR A 91 -1.86 7.52 -2.77
N VAL A 92 -1.09 6.56 -3.27
CA VAL A 92 0.00 5.91 -2.56
C VAL A 92 1.27 5.95 -3.39
N VAL A 93 2.39 6.26 -2.73
CA VAL A 93 3.75 6.10 -3.27
C VAL A 93 4.32 4.81 -2.74
N LEU A 94 4.71 3.94 -3.64
CA LEU A 94 5.30 2.64 -3.36
C LEU A 94 6.78 2.68 -3.73
N THR A 95 7.65 2.36 -2.79
CA THR A 95 9.09 2.25 -3.03
C THR A 95 9.50 0.79 -2.92
N TYR A 96 10.09 0.26 -3.99
CA TYR A 96 10.74 -1.06 -4.00
C TYR A 96 12.25 -0.87 -3.98
N ARG A 97 12.93 -1.73 -3.23
CA ARG A 97 14.40 -1.84 -3.21
C ARG A 97 14.79 -3.30 -3.21
N GLU A 98 15.79 -3.65 -3.98
CA GLU A 98 16.30 -5.03 -4.08
C GLU A 98 15.20 -6.05 -4.36
N GLY A 99 14.22 -5.67 -5.18
CA GLY A 99 13.09 -6.53 -5.55
C GLY A 99 12.01 -6.68 -4.48
N THR A 100 12.07 -5.95 -3.37
CA THR A 100 11.09 -6.06 -2.27
C THR A 100 10.40 -4.72 -2.04
N LEU A 101 9.11 -4.76 -1.70
CA LEU A 101 8.39 -3.56 -1.25
C LEU A 101 9.03 -3.06 0.06
N PHE A 102 9.77 -1.98 -0.06
CA PHE A 102 10.47 -1.34 1.05
C PHE A 102 9.54 -0.44 1.85
N LYS A 103 8.72 0.38 1.14
CA LYS A 103 7.91 1.41 1.78
C LYS A 103 6.67 1.75 0.96
N ALA A 104 5.57 2.07 1.66
CA ALA A 104 4.37 2.67 1.10
C ALA A 104 3.99 3.91 1.92
N VAL A 105 3.74 5.04 1.24
CA VAL A 105 3.42 6.33 1.87
C VAL A 105 2.22 6.95 1.18
N THR A 106 1.25 7.47 1.94
CA THR A 106 0.11 8.20 1.37
C THR A 106 0.55 9.51 0.78
N ARG A 107 -0.25 10.09 -0.12
CA ARG A 107 0.00 11.44 -0.64
C ARG A 107 0.05 12.50 0.48
N GLY A 108 -0.83 12.38 1.50
CA GLY A 108 -0.98 13.39 2.52
C GLY A 108 -1.34 14.76 1.92
N ASN A 109 -0.66 15.81 2.36
CA ASN A 109 -0.82 17.16 1.82
C ASN A 109 -0.02 17.43 0.53
N GLY A 110 0.66 16.42 0.00
CA GLY A 110 1.52 16.50 -1.18
C GLY A 110 3.01 16.66 -0.85
N GLU A 111 3.37 17.10 0.34
CA GLU A 111 4.75 17.18 0.83
C GLU A 111 5.05 16.13 1.89
N ILE A 112 4.08 15.88 2.78
CA ILE A 112 4.20 14.94 3.90
C ILE A 112 3.03 13.97 3.83
N GLY A 113 3.32 12.67 3.82
CA GLY A 113 2.35 11.58 3.85
C GLY A 113 2.54 10.68 5.07
N GLU A 114 1.61 9.77 5.26
CA GLU A 114 1.64 8.77 6.32
C GLU A 114 2.24 7.47 5.80
N VAL A 115 3.12 6.86 6.58
CA VAL A 115 3.74 5.57 6.25
C VAL A 115 2.73 4.46 6.51
N ILE A 116 2.28 3.81 5.44
CA ILE A 116 1.25 2.76 5.46
C ILE A 116 1.77 1.42 4.96
N THR A 117 3.06 1.16 5.09
CA THR A 117 3.69 -0.05 4.55
C THR A 117 3.01 -1.34 5.03
N ASN A 118 2.65 -1.40 6.29
CA ASN A 118 1.95 -2.56 6.85
C ASN A 118 0.56 -2.75 6.22
N ASN A 119 -0.18 -1.67 6.05
CA ASN A 119 -1.51 -1.70 5.42
C ASN A 119 -1.43 -2.06 3.93
N ALA A 120 -0.42 -1.56 3.23
CA ALA A 120 -0.21 -1.86 1.81
C ALA A 120 -0.03 -3.36 1.52
N ARG A 121 0.42 -4.15 2.50
CA ARG A 121 0.51 -5.62 2.38
C ARG A 121 -0.82 -6.30 2.16
N THR A 122 -1.91 -5.67 2.55
CA THR A 122 -3.27 -6.22 2.40
C THR A 122 -3.88 -5.92 1.03
N PHE A 123 -3.21 -5.11 0.20
CA PHE A 123 -3.69 -4.79 -1.15
C PHE A 123 -3.68 -6.04 -2.03
N LYS A 124 -4.83 -6.42 -2.57
CA LYS A 124 -5.03 -7.68 -3.28
C LYS A 124 -4.08 -7.89 -4.47
N ASN A 125 -3.74 -6.80 -5.18
CA ASN A 125 -2.95 -6.85 -6.41
C ASN A 125 -1.57 -6.18 -6.28
N LEU A 126 -1.10 -5.95 -5.07
CA LEU A 126 0.22 -5.37 -4.84
C LEU A 126 1.25 -6.49 -4.62
N PRO A 127 2.19 -6.71 -5.55
CA PRO A 127 3.26 -7.67 -5.34
C PRO A 127 4.22 -7.15 -4.27
N LEU A 128 4.47 -7.94 -3.23
CA LEU A 128 5.48 -7.60 -2.21
C LEU A 128 6.90 -7.83 -2.70
N ASN A 129 7.07 -8.67 -3.73
CA ASN A 129 8.35 -8.95 -4.37
C ASN A 129 8.20 -8.81 -5.89
N ILE A 130 9.21 -8.20 -6.53
CA ILE A 130 9.30 -8.00 -7.97
C ILE A 130 10.67 -8.46 -8.47
N SER A 131 10.81 -8.70 -9.76
CA SER A 131 12.07 -9.14 -10.36
C SER A 131 13.11 -8.02 -10.54
N TYR A 132 12.68 -6.77 -10.54
CA TYR A 132 13.58 -5.62 -10.66
C TYR A 132 14.27 -5.35 -9.32
N THR A 133 15.61 -5.39 -9.31
CA THR A 133 16.44 -5.27 -8.10
C THR A 133 16.96 -3.86 -7.82
N GLY A 134 16.75 -2.92 -8.72
CA GLY A 134 17.04 -1.50 -8.48
C GLY A 134 16.01 -0.82 -7.59
N GLU A 135 16.21 0.45 -7.31
CA GLU A 135 15.18 1.26 -6.68
C GLU A 135 14.09 1.60 -7.70
N LEU A 136 12.84 1.30 -7.35
CA LEU A 136 11.67 1.61 -8.17
C LEU A 136 10.64 2.34 -7.31
N ILE A 137 10.28 3.55 -7.74
CA ILE A 137 9.26 4.37 -7.09
C ILE A 137 8.04 4.43 -8.02
N LEU A 138 6.90 3.97 -7.52
CA LEU A 138 5.63 3.97 -8.25
C LEU A 138 4.61 4.83 -7.52
N ARG A 139 3.79 5.54 -8.29
CA ARG A 139 2.58 6.20 -7.79
C ARG A 139 1.37 5.42 -8.26
N GLY A 140 0.47 5.11 -7.36
CA GLY A 140 -0.75 4.38 -7.66
C GLY A 140 -1.94 4.96 -6.89
N GLU A 141 -3.11 4.48 -7.24
CA GLU A 141 -4.35 4.81 -6.54
C GLU A 141 -4.91 3.53 -5.94
N ALA A 142 -4.97 3.48 -4.62
CA ALA A 142 -5.60 2.39 -3.90
C ALA A 142 -7.11 2.64 -3.86
N VAL A 143 -7.88 1.73 -4.44
CA VAL A 143 -9.32 1.84 -4.59
C VAL A 143 -10.02 0.64 -3.99
N ILE A 144 -11.26 0.83 -3.56
CA ILE A 144 -12.16 -0.23 -3.12
C ILE A 144 -13.38 -0.26 -4.04
N THR A 145 -13.92 -1.44 -4.33
CA THR A 145 -15.17 -1.54 -5.08
C THR A 145 -16.36 -1.09 -4.22
N TYR A 146 -17.42 -0.60 -4.84
CA TYR A 146 -18.63 -0.23 -4.11
C TYR A 146 -19.22 -1.43 -3.36
N SER A 147 -19.18 -2.62 -3.94
CA SER A 147 -19.68 -3.85 -3.29
C SER A 147 -18.88 -4.22 -2.03
N ASP A 148 -17.55 -4.10 -2.07
CA ASP A 148 -16.71 -4.36 -0.89
C ASP A 148 -16.91 -3.26 0.17
N PHE A 149 -17.07 -2.01 -0.27
CA PHE A 149 -17.37 -0.89 0.61
C PHE A 149 -18.69 -1.09 1.36
N GLU A 150 -19.76 -1.46 0.65
CA GLU A 150 -21.07 -1.72 1.25
C GLU A 150 -21.02 -2.89 2.24
N LYS A 151 -20.30 -3.95 1.90
CA LYS A 151 -20.10 -5.10 2.77
C LYS A 151 -19.42 -4.70 4.07
N ILE A 152 -18.29 -4.01 4.00
CA ILE A 152 -17.52 -3.58 5.17
C ILE A 152 -18.36 -2.62 6.04
N ASN A 153 -19.03 -1.65 5.40
CA ASN A 153 -19.91 -0.73 6.14
C ASN A 153 -21.11 -1.45 6.78
N GLY A 154 -21.59 -2.54 6.17
CA GLY A 154 -22.66 -3.37 6.73
C GLY A 154 -22.25 -4.11 8.01
N GLU A 155 -20.97 -4.46 8.14
CA GLU A 155 -20.40 -5.15 9.29
C GLU A 155 -20.14 -4.20 10.49
N ILE A 156 -20.10 -2.88 10.27
CA ILE A 156 -19.94 -1.87 11.32
C ILE A 156 -21.27 -1.67 12.04
N ALA A 157 -21.31 -2.10 13.32
CA ALA A 157 -22.51 -2.03 14.14
C ALA A 157 -22.92 -0.59 14.51
N ASP A 158 -21.93 0.28 14.76
CA ASP A 158 -22.15 1.67 15.10
C ASP A 158 -22.39 2.52 13.84
N ALA A 159 -23.59 3.12 13.76
CA ALA A 159 -23.96 3.94 12.62
C ALA A 159 -23.10 5.20 12.45
N GLU A 160 -22.57 5.76 13.55
CA GLU A 160 -21.69 6.94 13.52
C GLU A 160 -20.27 6.60 13.07
N ALA A 161 -19.84 5.35 13.25
CA ALA A 161 -18.56 4.83 12.79
C ALA A 161 -18.55 4.46 11.31
N LYS A 162 -19.71 4.45 10.62
CA LYS A 162 -19.81 4.12 9.21
C LYS A 162 -19.13 5.16 8.32
N TYR A 163 -18.42 4.66 7.32
CA TYR A 163 -17.76 5.52 6.34
C TYR A 163 -18.77 6.14 5.38
N LYS A 164 -18.62 7.42 5.09
CA LYS A 164 -19.56 8.18 4.25
C LYS A 164 -19.37 7.90 2.74
N ASN A 165 -18.19 7.49 2.33
CA ASN A 165 -17.87 7.15 0.95
C ASN A 165 -16.67 6.20 0.88
N PRO A 166 -16.44 5.50 -0.25
CA PRO A 166 -15.33 4.58 -0.44
C PRO A 166 -13.93 5.18 -0.18
N ARG A 167 -13.74 6.46 -0.49
CA ARG A 167 -12.46 7.14 -0.26
C ARG A 167 -12.15 7.30 1.22
N ASN A 168 -13.19 7.49 2.05
CA ASN A 168 -13.04 7.63 3.50
C ASN A 168 -12.87 6.30 4.20
N LEU A 169 -13.21 5.18 3.54
CA LEU A 169 -12.78 3.87 3.98
C LEU A 169 -11.28 3.79 3.71
N SER A 170 -10.56 4.50 4.54
CA SER A 170 -9.11 4.55 4.45
C SER A 170 -8.55 3.15 4.58
N LEU A 171 -7.71 2.74 3.65
CA LEU A 171 -6.94 1.49 3.72
C LEU A 171 -6.06 1.41 4.98
N ILE A 172 -6.05 2.47 5.77
CA ILE A 172 -5.42 2.56 7.08
C ILE A 172 -6.19 1.74 8.13
N HIS A 173 -7.48 1.50 7.91
CA HIS A 173 -8.36 0.80 8.85
C HIS A 173 -8.69 -0.65 8.47
N ILE A 174 -8.14 -1.15 7.35
CA ILE A 174 -8.36 -2.55 6.94
C ILE A 174 -7.27 -3.45 7.48
#